data_e6a5ce2635ff038c5af22b94f3b102a8
#
_entry.id   e6a5ce2635ff038c5af22b94f3b102a8
#
_cell.length_a   1.000
_cell.length_b   1.000
_cell.length_c   1.000
_cell.angle_alpha   90.00
_cell.angle_beta   90.00
_cell.angle_gamma   90.00
#
_symmetry.space_group_name_H-M   'P 1'
#
loop_
_entity.id
_entity.type
_entity.pdbx_description
1 polymer ?
#
loop_
_entity_poly.entity_id
_entity_poly.type
_entity_poly.pdbx_seq_one_letter_code
_entity_poly.pdbx_strand_id
1 'polypeptide(L)'
;MSKNDVSTTSMMADYLDRIGAGKVLLDRSPLSFDWTPPTLVGRDSELSELASMFLGIDNEGVSGRAVIMGHVGTGKTVLTKRFGEDLSRAVDGKRKVVLSHVNCRNHPSTSQVLQQIALSLDSRHPERGFSSGEIIQSVRRNIRSRGIHLLLVLDEVDVLIRRDSNDLIYKLLRIDEGQEGQGSLSLVMVSQDSRLLGQLEPAIISRLGESNVLMLEPYSENSLRGIAKQRYEASCRNGSVGEETLEKIGRFSAETGDARLAIELLELSLIHI
;
A
#
# COMPACT_ATOMS: atom_id res chain seq x y z
N MET A 1 -42.37 17.81 7.82
CA MET A 1 -40.97 18.03 7.35
C MET A 1 -40.34 19.09 8.21
N SER A 2 -39.33 18.71 8.92
CA SER A 2 -38.84 19.31 10.16
C SER A 2 -37.97 20.55 9.95
N LYS A 3 -38.29 21.64 10.68
CA LYS A 3 -37.49 22.87 10.77
C LYS A 3 -36.14 22.68 11.50
N ASN A 4 -35.83 21.48 12.00
CA ASN A 4 -34.62 21.21 12.80
C ASN A 4 -33.37 20.86 11.95
N ASP A 5 -33.53 20.39 10.70
CA ASP A 5 -32.36 19.98 9.89
C ASP A 5 -31.55 21.15 9.31
N VAL A 6 -32.24 22.31 9.05
CA VAL A 6 -31.56 23.48 8.49
C VAL A 6 -30.73 24.22 9.54
N SER A 7 -31.11 24.16 10.83
CA SER A 7 -30.37 24.84 11.91
C SER A 7 -29.07 24.13 12.28
N THR A 8 -29.05 22.78 12.21
CA THR A 8 -27.88 21.98 12.56
C THR A 8 -26.75 22.07 11.51
N THR A 9 -27.13 22.12 10.23
CA THR A 9 -26.18 22.31 9.12
C THR A 9 -25.56 23.71 9.15
N SER A 10 -26.30 24.72 9.50
CA SER A 10 -25.84 26.12 9.67
C SER A 10 -24.86 26.23 10.86
N MET A 11 -25.18 25.61 11.99
CA MET A 11 -24.30 25.58 13.18
C MET A 11 -22.97 24.89 12.90
N MET A 12 -22.98 23.77 12.17
CA MET A 12 -21.76 23.01 11.83
C MET A 12 -20.88 23.81 10.86
N ALA A 13 -21.46 24.48 9.86
CA ALA A 13 -20.75 25.37 8.95
C ALA A 13 -20.08 26.54 9.69
N ASP A 14 -20.83 27.16 10.64
CA ASP A 14 -20.36 28.28 11.48
C ASP A 14 -19.22 27.81 12.44
N TYR A 15 -19.27 26.54 12.89
CA TYR A 15 -18.23 25.94 13.72
C TYR A 15 -16.96 25.69 12.95
N LEU A 16 -17.06 25.17 11.71
CA LEU A 16 -15.93 24.93 10.81
C LEU A 16 -15.28 26.26 10.33
N ASP A 17 -16.08 27.29 10.10
CA ASP A 17 -15.59 28.65 9.78
C ASP A 17 -14.85 29.31 10.96
N ARG A 18 -15.27 29.03 12.19
CA ARG A 18 -14.59 29.51 13.40
C ARG A 18 -13.25 28.83 13.67
N ILE A 19 -13.07 27.58 13.27
CA ILE A 19 -11.83 26.84 13.41
C ILE A 19 -10.77 27.32 12.39
N GLY A 20 -11.14 28.21 11.43
CA GLY A 20 -10.18 28.76 10.45
C GLY A 20 -9.75 27.80 9.36
N ALA A 21 -9.93 26.49 9.55
CA ALA A 21 -9.51 25.44 8.60
C ALA A 21 -10.13 25.60 7.21
N GLY A 22 -11.37 26.12 7.14
CA GLY A 22 -12.05 26.36 5.85
C GLY A 22 -11.44 27.44 4.97
N LYS A 23 -10.57 28.32 5.53
CA LYS A 23 -9.87 29.38 4.75
C LYS A 23 -8.52 28.94 4.22
N VAL A 24 -7.87 28.00 4.89
CA VAL A 24 -6.50 27.54 4.62
C VAL A 24 -6.52 26.25 3.82
N LEU A 25 -7.37 25.31 4.16
CA LEU A 25 -7.45 23.98 3.54
C LEU A 25 -8.24 24.04 2.22
N LEU A 26 -7.62 23.60 1.13
CA LEU A 26 -8.21 23.51 -0.21
C LEU A 26 -8.72 22.09 -0.52
N ASP A 27 -7.93 21.08 -0.14
CA ASP A 27 -8.24 19.67 -0.34
C ASP A 27 -7.74 18.88 0.88
N ARG A 28 -8.61 18.13 1.53
CA ARG A 28 -8.26 17.30 2.68
C ARG A 28 -7.66 15.95 2.30
N SER A 29 -7.83 15.51 1.07
CA SER A 29 -7.38 14.19 0.63
C SER A 29 -5.87 13.94 0.79
N PRO A 30 -4.97 14.93 0.57
CA PRO A 30 -3.54 14.74 0.79
C PRO A 30 -3.16 14.54 2.27
N LEU A 31 -4.00 14.92 3.23
CA LEU A 31 -3.75 14.69 4.66
C LEU A 31 -4.16 13.27 5.10
N SER A 32 -4.88 12.53 4.26
CA SER A 32 -5.20 11.13 4.54
C SER A 32 -3.94 10.23 4.48
N PHE A 33 -3.89 9.23 5.37
CA PHE A 33 -2.83 8.20 5.33
C PHE A 33 -2.91 7.30 4.09
N ASP A 34 -4.08 7.22 3.46
CA ASP A 34 -4.30 6.43 2.24
C ASP A 34 -3.89 7.13 0.96
N TRP A 35 -3.62 8.43 1.02
CA TRP A 35 -3.20 9.19 -0.14
C TRP A 35 -1.80 8.78 -0.61
N THR A 36 -1.67 8.47 -1.89
CA THR A 36 -0.39 8.13 -2.52
C THR A 36 0.15 9.38 -3.24
N PRO A 37 1.27 9.95 -2.78
CA PRO A 37 1.85 11.13 -3.42
C PRO A 37 2.46 10.79 -4.80
N PRO A 38 2.59 11.78 -5.69
CA PRO A 38 3.18 11.58 -7.02
C PRO A 38 4.66 11.18 -6.95
N THR A 39 5.37 11.57 -5.90
CA THR A 39 6.77 11.19 -5.61
C THR A 39 6.91 10.82 -4.15
N LEU A 40 7.77 9.85 -3.85
CA LEU A 40 8.02 9.40 -2.47
C LEU A 40 9.27 10.09 -1.93
N VAL A 41 9.09 11.01 -0.99
CA VAL A 41 10.22 11.72 -0.36
C VAL A 41 11.08 10.73 0.42
N GLY A 42 12.40 10.71 0.12
CA GLY A 42 13.38 9.90 0.83
C GLY A 42 13.21 8.39 0.67
N ARG A 43 12.69 7.92 -0.47
CA ARG A 43 12.50 6.50 -0.79
C ARG A 43 12.93 6.13 -2.22
N ASP A 44 13.74 6.97 -2.87
CA ASP A 44 14.18 6.74 -4.25
C ASP A 44 15.07 5.50 -4.36
N SER A 45 15.98 5.28 -3.39
CA SER A 45 16.84 4.09 -3.33
C SER A 45 16.04 2.81 -3.15
N GLU A 46 15.09 2.80 -2.20
CA GLU A 46 14.27 1.64 -1.92
C GLU A 46 13.30 1.34 -3.07
N LEU A 47 12.78 2.37 -3.73
CA LEU A 47 11.95 2.17 -4.93
C LEU A 47 12.77 1.57 -6.08
N SER A 48 14.02 2.04 -6.27
CA SER A 48 14.95 1.51 -7.26
C SER A 48 15.35 0.07 -6.96
N GLU A 49 15.64 -0.25 -5.69
CA GLU A 49 15.95 -1.61 -5.24
C GLU A 49 14.76 -2.54 -5.45
N LEU A 50 13.55 -2.13 -5.07
CA LEU A 50 12.32 -2.88 -5.32
C LEU A 50 12.12 -3.12 -6.82
N ALA A 51 12.32 -2.10 -7.67
CA ALA A 51 12.21 -2.23 -9.11
C ALA A 51 13.21 -3.24 -9.69
N SER A 52 14.43 -3.34 -9.12
CA SER A 52 15.43 -4.31 -9.57
C SER A 52 15.00 -5.77 -9.36
N MET A 53 14.19 -6.06 -8.34
CA MET A 53 13.63 -7.40 -8.07
C MET A 53 12.57 -7.81 -9.11
N PHE A 54 12.12 -6.86 -9.94
CA PHE A 54 11.09 -7.06 -10.98
C PHE A 54 11.66 -6.87 -12.40
N LEU A 55 12.98 -6.93 -12.56
CA LEU A 55 13.60 -6.83 -13.89
C LEU A 55 13.09 -7.92 -14.83
N GLY A 56 12.77 -7.52 -16.07
CA GLY A 56 12.26 -8.41 -17.09
C GLY A 56 10.77 -8.73 -16.97
N ILE A 57 10.04 -8.06 -16.06
CA ILE A 57 8.60 -8.28 -15.84
C ILE A 57 7.74 -7.99 -17.07
N ASP A 58 8.26 -7.25 -18.05
CA ASP A 58 7.64 -7.00 -19.34
C ASP A 58 7.63 -8.23 -20.26
N ASN A 59 8.43 -9.27 -19.93
CA ASN A 59 8.43 -10.53 -20.67
C ASN A 59 7.37 -11.50 -20.12
N GLU A 60 6.73 -12.24 -21.02
CA GLU A 60 5.75 -13.26 -20.63
C GLU A 60 6.38 -14.36 -19.78
N GLY A 61 5.62 -14.82 -18.77
CA GLY A 61 6.06 -15.86 -17.85
C GLY A 61 7.03 -15.40 -16.75
N VAL A 62 7.59 -14.18 -16.84
CA VAL A 62 8.44 -13.63 -15.77
C VAL A 62 7.57 -13.12 -14.63
N SER A 63 7.95 -13.46 -13.39
CA SER A 63 7.32 -13.01 -12.15
C SER A 63 8.36 -12.53 -11.16
N GLY A 64 8.09 -11.40 -10.50
CA GLY A 64 8.92 -10.84 -9.43
C GLY A 64 8.41 -11.25 -8.05
N ARG A 65 9.29 -11.22 -7.06
CA ARG A 65 8.98 -11.50 -5.66
C ARG A 65 9.75 -10.54 -4.78
N ALA A 66 9.07 -10.01 -3.74
CA ALA A 66 9.71 -9.14 -2.77
C ALA A 66 9.08 -9.31 -1.39
N VAL A 67 9.90 -9.12 -0.36
CA VAL A 67 9.47 -9.01 1.03
C VAL A 67 9.91 -7.63 1.54
N ILE A 68 8.97 -6.81 1.98
CA ILE A 68 9.24 -5.48 2.50
C ILE A 68 8.95 -5.47 4.00
N MET A 69 9.97 -5.16 4.79
CA MET A 69 9.86 -5.11 6.25
C MET A 69 10.24 -3.71 6.75
N GLY A 70 9.78 -3.37 7.95
CA GLY A 70 10.10 -2.10 8.61
C GLY A 70 9.05 -1.74 9.65
N HIS A 71 9.38 -0.81 10.54
CA HIS A 71 8.48 -0.36 11.61
C HIS A 71 7.20 0.32 11.06
N VAL A 72 6.24 0.57 11.95
CA VAL A 72 5.05 1.39 11.65
C VAL A 72 5.51 2.77 11.17
N GLY A 73 4.79 3.36 10.21
CA GLY A 73 5.06 4.71 9.73
C GLY A 73 6.26 4.86 8.76
N THR A 74 7.01 3.77 8.44
CA THR A 74 8.14 3.82 7.50
C THR A 74 7.75 3.88 6.02
N GLY A 75 6.44 3.93 5.70
CA GLY A 75 5.95 4.12 4.34
C GLY A 75 5.83 2.86 3.48
N LYS A 76 5.83 1.64 4.06
CA LYS A 76 5.73 0.37 3.32
C LYS A 76 4.53 0.31 2.36
N THR A 77 3.34 0.61 2.87
CA THR A 77 2.09 0.58 2.10
C THR A 77 2.10 1.58 0.94
N VAL A 78 2.56 2.81 1.19
CA VAL A 78 2.62 3.83 0.13
C VAL A 78 3.70 3.50 -0.92
N LEU A 79 4.83 2.91 -0.50
CA LEU A 79 5.88 2.44 -1.39
C LEU A 79 5.33 1.38 -2.36
N THR A 80 4.61 0.37 -1.84
CA THR A 80 4.05 -0.70 -2.68
C THR A 80 2.95 -0.22 -3.61
N LYS A 81 2.09 0.70 -3.16
CA LYS A 81 1.07 1.34 -4.01
C LYS A 81 1.74 2.10 -5.15
N ARG A 82 2.71 2.97 -4.84
CA ARG A 82 3.44 3.75 -5.84
C ARG A 82 4.20 2.86 -6.82
N PHE A 83 4.93 1.87 -6.31
CA PHE A 83 5.62 0.88 -7.14
C PHE A 83 4.65 0.17 -8.11
N GLY A 84 3.49 -0.27 -7.62
CA GLY A 84 2.50 -0.94 -8.46
C GLY A 84 1.97 -0.05 -9.59
N GLU A 85 1.72 1.23 -9.31
CA GLU A 85 1.30 2.22 -10.30
C GLU A 85 2.39 2.48 -11.34
N ASP A 86 3.65 2.65 -10.90
CA ASP A 86 4.79 2.91 -11.78
C ASP A 86 5.10 1.70 -12.65
N LEU A 87 5.08 0.48 -12.08
CA LEU A 87 5.27 -0.75 -12.82
C LEU A 87 4.18 -0.91 -13.88
N SER A 88 2.91 -0.72 -13.51
CA SER A 88 1.79 -0.84 -14.46
C SER A 88 1.95 0.12 -15.64
N ARG A 89 2.38 1.36 -15.40
CA ARG A 89 2.66 2.35 -16.45
C ARG A 89 3.87 1.98 -17.31
N ALA A 90 4.93 1.47 -16.70
CA ALA A 90 6.16 1.12 -17.40
C ALA A 90 5.98 -0.05 -18.39
N VAL A 91 5.06 -0.97 -18.11
CA VAL A 91 4.78 -2.13 -18.96
C VAL A 91 3.50 -1.98 -19.80
N ASP A 92 2.86 -0.81 -19.74
CA ASP A 92 1.65 -0.54 -20.52
C ASP A 92 1.90 -0.73 -22.03
N GLY A 93 0.94 -1.34 -22.70
CA GLY A 93 1.06 -1.73 -24.12
C GLY A 93 1.90 -3.00 -24.37
N LYS A 94 2.70 -3.49 -23.41
CA LYS A 94 3.46 -4.74 -23.53
C LYS A 94 2.79 -5.88 -22.77
N ARG A 95 2.26 -5.61 -21.59
CA ARG A 95 1.68 -6.63 -20.70
C ARG A 95 0.48 -6.07 -19.95
N LYS A 96 -0.58 -6.85 -19.88
CA LYS A 96 -1.77 -6.49 -19.09
C LYS A 96 -1.52 -6.77 -17.61
N VAL A 97 -1.24 -5.74 -16.84
CA VAL A 97 -1.05 -5.83 -15.39
C VAL A 97 -2.35 -5.53 -14.65
N VAL A 98 -2.66 -6.34 -13.64
CA VAL A 98 -3.69 -6.06 -12.64
C VAL A 98 -3.02 -5.97 -11.29
N LEU A 99 -3.21 -4.85 -10.59
CA LEU A 99 -2.74 -4.65 -9.23
C LEU A 99 -3.83 -5.10 -8.24
N SER A 100 -3.48 -6.02 -7.35
CA SER A 100 -4.32 -6.42 -6.21
C SER A 100 -3.58 -6.13 -4.91
N HIS A 101 -4.08 -5.18 -4.11
CA HIS A 101 -3.52 -4.84 -2.81
C HIS A 101 -4.48 -5.31 -1.72
N VAL A 102 -4.09 -6.31 -0.95
CA VAL A 102 -4.90 -6.91 0.11
C VAL A 102 -4.26 -6.64 1.47
N ASN A 103 -4.96 -5.89 2.33
CA ASN A 103 -4.54 -5.73 3.73
C ASN A 103 -5.03 -6.94 4.54
N CYS A 104 -4.08 -7.74 5.04
CA CYS A 104 -4.34 -8.98 5.75
C CYS A 104 -4.92 -8.77 7.16
N ARG A 105 -4.83 -7.56 7.72
CA ARG A 105 -5.50 -7.23 8.98
C ARG A 105 -7.01 -7.08 8.77
N ASN A 106 -7.42 -6.47 7.66
CA ASN A 106 -8.83 -6.32 7.30
C ASN A 106 -9.43 -7.64 6.80
N HIS A 107 -8.61 -8.53 6.23
CA HIS A 107 -8.97 -9.82 5.69
C HIS A 107 -8.14 -10.94 6.33
N PRO A 108 -8.37 -11.27 7.63
CA PRO A 108 -7.44 -12.08 8.42
C PRO A 108 -7.54 -13.60 8.18
N SER A 109 -8.25 -14.08 7.16
CA SER A 109 -8.35 -15.50 6.82
C SER A 109 -7.96 -15.76 5.37
N THR A 110 -7.43 -16.96 5.10
CA THR A 110 -7.10 -17.44 3.75
C THR A 110 -8.26 -17.24 2.77
N SER A 111 -9.47 -17.57 3.17
CA SER A 111 -10.67 -17.44 2.33
C SER A 111 -10.96 -15.97 1.97
N GLN A 112 -10.87 -15.06 2.94
CA GLN A 112 -11.10 -13.62 2.72
C GLN A 112 -10.05 -13.02 1.80
N VAL A 113 -8.77 -13.36 1.99
CA VAL A 113 -7.69 -12.89 1.10
C VAL A 113 -7.92 -13.38 -0.32
N LEU A 114 -8.20 -14.67 -0.50
CA LEU A 114 -8.48 -15.23 -1.82
C LEU A 114 -9.69 -14.58 -2.48
N GLN A 115 -10.73 -14.26 -1.71
CA GLN A 115 -11.91 -13.56 -2.20
C GLN A 115 -11.55 -12.17 -2.73
N GLN A 116 -10.71 -11.40 -2.00
CA GLN A 116 -10.25 -10.08 -2.46
C GLN A 116 -9.41 -10.18 -3.75
N ILE A 117 -8.55 -11.19 -3.84
CA ILE A 117 -7.78 -11.46 -5.07
C ILE A 117 -8.72 -11.78 -6.24
N ALA A 118 -9.72 -12.62 -6.03
CA ALA A 118 -10.67 -12.98 -7.07
C ALA A 118 -11.50 -11.77 -7.54
N LEU A 119 -11.97 -10.93 -6.61
CA LEU A 119 -12.71 -9.70 -6.90
C LEU A 119 -11.87 -8.67 -7.66
N SER A 120 -10.56 -8.59 -7.42
CA SER A 120 -9.67 -7.70 -8.19
C SER A 120 -9.52 -8.12 -9.66
N LEU A 121 -9.69 -9.41 -9.95
CA LEU A 121 -9.65 -9.97 -11.31
C LEU A 121 -11.02 -9.98 -12.00
N ASP A 122 -12.08 -10.22 -11.23
CA ASP A 122 -13.47 -10.22 -11.71
C ASP A 122 -14.39 -9.66 -10.61
N SER A 123 -14.85 -8.44 -10.80
CA SER A 123 -15.73 -7.75 -9.84
C SER A 123 -17.09 -8.44 -9.63
N ARG A 124 -17.45 -9.42 -10.49
CA ARG A 124 -18.67 -10.22 -10.38
C ARG A 124 -18.43 -11.56 -9.73
N HIS A 125 -17.22 -11.82 -9.20
CA HIS A 125 -16.95 -13.09 -8.50
C HIS A 125 -17.88 -13.22 -7.29
N PRO A 126 -18.59 -14.34 -7.13
CA PRO A 126 -19.51 -14.53 -6.00
C PRO A 126 -18.79 -14.48 -4.65
N GLU A 127 -19.36 -13.74 -3.70
CA GLU A 127 -18.75 -13.58 -2.37
C GLU A 127 -18.85 -14.81 -1.48
N ARG A 128 -19.75 -15.74 -1.80
CA ARG A 128 -20.03 -16.93 -0.98
C ARG A 128 -20.23 -18.17 -1.84
N GLY A 129 -20.10 -19.34 -1.22
CA GLY A 129 -20.38 -20.63 -1.82
C GLY A 129 -19.18 -21.35 -2.42
N PHE A 130 -17.98 -20.79 -2.34
CA PHE A 130 -16.76 -21.41 -2.85
C PHE A 130 -15.78 -21.74 -1.74
N SER A 131 -15.17 -22.90 -1.81
CA SER A 131 -14.01 -23.27 -1.00
C SER A 131 -12.76 -22.49 -1.44
N SER A 132 -11.76 -22.38 -0.56
CA SER A 132 -10.48 -21.75 -0.88
C SER A 132 -9.81 -22.38 -2.11
N GLY A 133 -9.95 -23.69 -2.30
CA GLY A 133 -9.44 -24.41 -3.47
C GLY A 133 -10.11 -23.97 -4.77
N GLU A 134 -11.43 -23.80 -4.77
CA GLU A 134 -12.20 -23.36 -5.94
C GLU A 134 -11.87 -21.90 -6.29
N ILE A 135 -11.69 -21.04 -5.27
CA ILE A 135 -11.32 -19.64 -5.49
C ILE A 135 -9.92 -19.56 -6.13
N ILE A 136 -8.92 -20.31 -5.62
CA ILE A 136 -7.59 -20.40 -6.23
C ILE A 136 -7.67 -20.85 -7.70
N GLN A 137 -8.49 -21.85 -8.01
CA GLN A 137 -8.67 -22.29 -9.39
C GLN A 137 -9.35 -21.22 -10.25
N SER A 138 -10.28 -20.46 -9.70
CA SER A 138 -10.88 -19.31 -10.39
C SER A 138 -9.86 -18.22 -10.68
N VAL A 139 -9.04 -17.84 -9.69
CA VAL A 139 -7.92 -16.87 -9.85
C VAL A 139 -6.97 -17.35 -10.95
N ARG A 140 -6.50 -18.61 -10.87
CA ARG A 140 -5.62 -19.22 -11.87
C ARG A 140 -6.21 -19.18 -13.28
N ARG A 141 -7.49 -19.53 -13.43
CA ARG A 141 -8.21 -19.50 -14.70
C ARG A 141 -8.30 -18.08 -15.27
N ASN A 142 -8.63 -17.07 -14.44
CA ASN A 142 -8.70 -15.68 -14.85
C ASN A 142 -7.35 -15.14 -15.34
N ILE A 143 -6.27 -15.40 -14.60
CA ILE A 143 -4.90 -15.00 -14.97
C ILE A 143 -4.56 -15.58 -16.34
N ARG A 144 -4.80 -16.87 -16.56
CA ARG A 144 -4.44 -17.56 -17.81
C ARG A 144 -5.28 -17.14 -19.00
N SER A 145 -6.61 -17.26 -18.87
CA SER A 145 -7.53 -17.05 -20.01
C SER A 145 -7.51 -15.62 -20.53
N ARG A 146 -7.08 -14.67 -19.71
CA ARG A 146 -7.04 -13.24 -20.05
C ARG A 146 -5.61 -12.73 -20.28
N GLY A 147 -4.58 -13.58 -20.18
CA GLY A 147 -3.18 -13.19 -20.28
C GLY A 147 -2.76 -12.12 -19.28
N ILE A 148 -3.30 -12.16 -18.06
CA ILE A 148 -3.06 -11.13 -17.04
C ILE A 148 -1.78 -11.45 -16.27
N HIS A 149 -0.97 -10.42 -16.05
CA HIS A 149 0.04 -10.41 -14.99
C HIS A 149 -0.57 -9.83 -13.71
N LEU A 150 -0.75 -10.65 -12.69
CA LEU A 150 -1.24 -10.20 -11.39
C LEU A 150 -0.08 -9.75 -10.50
N LEU A 151 0.00 -8.45 -10.20
CA LEU A 151 0.86 -7.94 -9.12
C LEU A 151 0.06 -7.96 -7.82
N LEU A 152 0.34 -8.95 -6.98
CA LEU A 152 -0.32 -9.13 -5.70
C LEU A 152 0.54 -8.56 -4.57
N VAL A 153 -0.02 -7.62 -3.82
CA VAL A 153 0.56 -7.09 -2.59
C VAL A 153 -0.26 -7.62 -1.41
N LEU A 154 0.39 -8.37 -0.52
CA LEU A 154 -0.17 -8.79 0.78
C LEU A 154 0.40 -7.88 1.86
N ASP A 155 -0.37 -6.89 2.27
CA ASP A 155 0.03 -5.94 3.31
C ASP A 155 -0.34 -6.47 4.69
N GLU A 156 0.52 -6.25 5.70
CA GLU A 156 0.43 -6.81 7.04
C GLU A 156 0.30 -8.34 7.05
N VAL A 157 1.10 -9.00 6.20
CA VAL A 157 1.05 -10.46 5.98
C VAL A 157 1.36 -11.28 7.23
N ASP A 158 2.06 -10.70 8.20
CA ASP A 158 2.34 -11.33 9.50
C ASP A 158 1.05 -11.74 10.26
N VAL A 159 -0.07 -11.06 10.01
CA VAL A 159 -1.39 -11.45 10.57
C VAL A 159 -1.84 -12.82 10.04
N LEU A 160 -1.60 -13.09 8.76
CA LEU A 160 -1.93 -14.38 8.15
C LEU A 160 -0.98 -15.49 8.63
N ILE A 161 0.33 -15.22 8.64
CA ILE A 161 1.35 -16.21 8.98
C ILE A 161 1.18 -16.69 10.41
N ARG A 162 0.89 -15.79 11.35
CA ARG A 162 0.58 -16.18 12.74
C ARG A 162 -0.65 -17.09 12.89
N ARG A 163 -1.52 -17.16 11.88
CA ARG A 163 -2.71 -18.02 11.84
C ARG A 163 -2.51 -19.29 11.00
N ASP A 164 -1.26 -19.69 10.79
CA ASP A 164 -0.88 -20.89 10.02
C ASP A 164 -1.29 -20.84 8.54
N SER A 165 -1.04 -19.68 7.91
CA SER A 165 -1.36 -19.48 6.49
C SER A 165 -0.16 -19.64 5.55
N ASN A 166 0.90 -20.37 5.94
CA ASN A 166 2.03 -20.70 5.07
C ASN A 166 1.57 -21.41 3.80
N ASP A 167 0.56 -22.28 3.91
CA ASP A 167 -0.04 -23.01 2.77
C ASP A 167 -0.60 -22.05 1.70
N LEU A 168 -1.23 -20.92 2.08
CA LEU A 168 -1.70 -19.92 1.13
C LEU A 168 -0.52 -19.30 0.37
N ILE A 169 0.51 -18.83 1.08
CA ILE A 169 1.69 -18.21 0.47
C ILE A 169 2.37 -19.19 -0.49
N TYR A 170 2.53 -20.44 -0.06
CA TYR A 170 3.10 -21.50 -0.89
C TYR A 170 2.30 -21.73 -2.18
N LYS A 171 0.96 -21.78 -2.09
CA LYS A 171 0.06 -21.95 -3.24
C LYS A 171 0.10 -20.75 -4.20
N LEU A 172 0.17 -19.53 -3.67
CA LEU A 172 0.29 -18.32 -4.48
C LEU A 172 1.62 -18.27 -5.24
N LEU A 173 2.74 -18.63 -4.60
CA LEU A 173 4.06 -18.71 -5.24
C LEU A 173 4.16 -19.79 -6.33
N ARG A 174 3.19 -20.70 -6.40
CA ARG A 174 3.11 -21.79 -7.38
C ARG A 174 1.93 -21.67 -8.33
N ILE A 175 1.26 -20.53 -8.35
CA ILE A 175 -0.01 -20.40 -9.08
C ILE A 175 0.17 -20.56 -10.60
N ASP A 176 1.34 -20.21 -11.10
CA ASP A 176 1.75 -20.28 -12.51
C ASP A 176 2.58 -21.53 -12.88
N GLU A 177 2.93 -22.40 -11.91
CA GLU A 177 3.68 -23.63 -12.17
C GLU A 177 2.91 -24.65 -13.03
N GLY A 178 3.67 -25.34 -13.89
CA GLY A 178 3.14 -26.44 -14.73
C GLY A 178 2.18 -25.99 -15.81
N GLN A 179 2.26 -24.74 -16.23
CA GLN A 179 1.31 -24.17 -17.18
C GLN A 179 2.04 -23.43 -18.30
N GLU A 180 1.80 -23.86 -19.54
CA GLU A 180 2.08 -23.07 -20.71
C GLU A 180 0.98 -22.03 -20.85
N GLY A 181 1.30 -20.73 -20.70
CA GLY A 181 0.32 -19.66 -20.81
C GLY A 181 0.91 -18.29 -20.51
N GLN A 182 0.23 -17.27 -21.00
CA GLN A 182 0.68 -15.86 -20.96
C GLN A 182 0.49 -15.17 -19.60
N GLY A 183 -0.21 -15.81 -18.65
CA GLY A 183 -0.51 -15.22 -17.34
C GLY A 183 0.47 -15.62 -16.26
N SER A 184 0.78 -14.71 -15.35
CA SER A 184 1.67 -14.99 -14.20
C SER A 184 1.30 -14.14 -12.99
N LEU A 185 1.92 -14.44 -11.81
CA LEU A 185 1.71 -13.72 -10.57
C LEU A 185 3.06 -13.28 -10.00
N SER A 186 3.18 -11.99 -9.73
CA SER A 186 4.22 -11.42 -8.85
C SER A 186 3.68 -11.20 -7.45
N LEU A 187 4.49 -11.49 -6.44
CA LEU A 187 4.09 -11.39 -5.04
C LEU A 187 5.00 -10.41 -4.29
N VAL A 188 4.37 -9.42 -3.65
CA VAL A 188 5.00 -8.54 -2.66
C VAL A 188 4.37 -8.81 -1.31
N MET A 189 5.16 -9.20 -0.33
CA MET A 189 4.73 -9.35 1.05
C MET A 189 5.23 -8.18 1.88
N VAL A 190 4.36 -7.57 2.67
CA VAL A 190 4.68 -6.43 3.54
C VAL A 190 4.42 -6.80 4.98
N SER A 191 5.41 -6.58 5.85
CA SER A 191 5.31 -6.88 7.28
C SER A 191 5.90 -5.77 8.17
N GLN A 192 5.39 -5.69 9.39
CA GLN A 192 5.98 -4.90 10.46
C GLN A 192 6.94 -5.73 11.33
N ASP A 193 6.87 -7.06 11.25
CA ASP A 193 7.70 -7.97 12.04
C ASP A 193 8.99 -8.29 11.26
N SER A 194 10.13 -7.84 11.77
CA SER A 194 11.45 -8.14 11.20
C SER A 194 11.82 -9.63 11.24
N ARG A 195 11.11 -10.42 12.06
CA ARG A 195 11.30 -11.88 12.19
C ARG A 195 10.41 -12.68 11.24
N LEU A 196 9.70 -12.01 10.31
CA LEU A 196 8.79 -12.65 9.38
C LEU A 196 9.41 -13.87 8.67
N LEU A 197 10.63 -13.71 8.16
CA LEU A 197 11.31 -14.78 7.43
C LEU A 197 11.53 -16.03 8.28
N GLY A 198 11.81 -15.88 9.58
CA GLY A 198 11.96 -17.00 10.51
C GLY A 198 10.65 -17.74 10.82
N GLN A 199 9.51 -17.19 10.43
CA GLN A 199 8.18 -17.80 10.60
C GLN A 199 7.70 -18.51 9.32
N LEU A 200 8.42 -18.33 8.21
CA LEU A 200 8.10 -18.95 6.93
C LEU A 200 8.77 -20.33 6.81
N GLU A 201 8.10 -21.24 6.14
CA GLU A 201 8.69 -22.54 5.80
C GLU A 201 9.87 -22.38 4.84
N PRO A 202 10.92 -23.22 4.94
CA PRO A 202 12.10 -23.16 4.07
C PRO A 202 11.75 -23.21 2.57
N ALA A 203 10.70 -23.95 2.20
CA ALA A 203 10.22 -24.06 0.83
C ALA A 203 9.69 -22.71 0.29
N ILE A 204 9.11 -21.88 1.15
CA ILE A 204 8.64 -20.53 0.81
C ILE A 204 9.82 -19.59 0.66
N ILE A 205 10.76 -19.60 1.62
CA ILE A 205 11.97 -18.75 1.59
C ILE A 205 12.78 -19.00 0.32
N SER A 206 13.02 -20.27 -0.01
CA SER A 206 13.73 -20.64 -1.24
C SER A 206 13.07 -20.10 -2.51
N ARG A 207 11.74 -20.00 -2.54
CA ARG A 207 10.99 -19.46 -3.68
C ARG A 207 10.93 -17.96 -3.72
N LEU A 208 10.91 -17.31 -2.57
CA LEU A 208 10.96 -15.85 -2.47
C LEU A 208 12.31 -15.32 -2.95
N GLY A 209 13.39 -16.05 -2.68
CA GLY A 209 14.77 -15.62 -2.87
C GLY A 209 15.27 -14.83 -1.66
N GLU A 210 16.39 -15.23 -1.11
CA GLU A 210 16.98 -14.61 0.09
C GLU A 210 17.39 -13.15 -0.13
N SER A 211 17.72 -12.78 -1.37
CA SER A 211 18.08 -11.39 -1.76
C SER A 211 16.88 -10.48 -2.03
N ASN A 212 15.67 -11.01 -2.08
CA ASN A 212 14.47 -10.23 -2.40
C ASN A 212 13.80 -9.66 -1.15
N VAL A 213 14.61 -9.13 -0.25
CA VAL A 213 14.18 -8.57 1.04
C VAL A 213 14.62 -7.12 1.14
N LEU A 214 13.65 -6.23 1.27
CA LEU A 214 13.85 -4.79 1.42
C LEU A 214 13.49 -4.37 2.85
N MET A 215 14.45 -3.79 3.56
CA MET A 215 14.24 -3.21 4.88
C MET A 215 14.01 -1.71 4.76
N LEU A 216 12.88 -1.21 5.26
CA LEU A 216 12.63 0.22 5.33
C LEU A 216 13.03 0.75 6.70
N GLU A 217 14.08 1.55 6.70
CA GLU A 217 14.51 2.28 7.89
C GLU A 217 13.54 3.42 8.24
N PRO A 218 13.49 3.84 9.51
CA PRO A 218 12.79 5.04 9.93
C PRO A 218 13.19 6.26 9.09
N TYR A 219 12.26 7.17 8.87
CA TYR A 219 12.55 8.39 8.10
C TYR A 219 13.49 9.33 8.87
N SER A 220 14.38 10.00 8.14
CA SER A 220 15.18 11.11 8.67
C SER A 220 14.34 12.37 8.89
N GLU A 221 14.83 13.30 9.73
CA GLU A 221 14.21 14.61 9.95
C GLU A 221 13.93 15.35 8.64
N ASN A 222 14.91 15.37 7.73
CA ASN A 222 14.76 16.03 6.43
C ASN A 222 13.67 15.37 5.57
N SER A 223 13.56 14.04 5.58
CA SER A 223 12.52 13.32 4.86
C SER A 223 11.15 13.61 5.45
N LEU A 224 10.99 13.64 6.77
CA LEU A 224 9.72 13.92 7.44
C LEU A 224 9.27 15.37 7.21
N ARG A 225 10.19 16.34 7.27
CA ARG A 225 9.93 17.71 6.87
C ARG A 225 9.46 17.78 5.40
N GLY A 226 10.15 17.07 4.50
CA GLY A 226 9.78 16.99 3.08
C GLY A 226 8.40 16.37 2.85
N ILE A 227 8.05 15.31 3.60
CA ILE A 227 6.71 14.69 3.57
C ILE A 227 5.65 15.69 4.05
N ALA A 228 5.87 16.35 5.18
CA ALA A 228 4.94 17.35 5.69
C ALA A 228 4.76 18.51 4.69
N LYS A 229 5.85 19.00 4.08
CA LYS A 229 5.83 20.04 3.07
C LYS A 229 5.02 19.61 1.83
N GLN A 230 5.27 18.41 1.30
CA GLN A 230 4.55 17.88 0.14
C GLN A 230 3.04 17.76 0.42
N ARG A 231 2.65 17.28 1.61
CA ARG A 231 1.25 17.19 2.04
C ARG A 231 0.61 18.56 2.18
N TYR A 232 1.32 19.52 2.78
CA TYR A 232 0.91 20.89 2.91
C TYR A 232 0.66 21.55 1.54
N GLU A 233 1.62 21.48 0.64
CA GLU A 233 1.53 22.08 -0.70
C GLU A 233 0.38 21.49 -1.53
N ALA A 234 0.07 20.19 -1.34
CA ALA A 234 -1.03 19.54 -2.01
C ALA A 234 -2.41 19.83 -1.38
N SER A 235 -2.47 20.22 -0.09
CA SER A 235 -3.73 20.35 0.65
C SER A 235 -4.14 21.78 0.94
N CYS A 236 -3.22 22.73 0.99
CA CYS A 236 -3.46 24.06 1.55
C CYS A 236 -3.09 25.19 0.60
N ARG A 237 -3.51 26.40 0.94
CA ARG A 237 -3.06 27.62 0.28
C ARG A 237 -1.61 27.90 0.60
N ASN A 238 -0.84 28.32 -0.41
CA ASN A 238 0.57 28.68 -0.25
C ASN A 238 0.73 29.78 0.81
N GLY A 239 1.76 29.63 1.67
CA GLY A 239 2.08 30.57 2.71
C GLY A 239 1.26 30.47 3.99
N SER A 240 0.33 29.50 4.09
CA SER A 240 -0.48 29.30 5.30
C SER A 240 0.27 28.54 6.41
N VAL A 241 1.31 27.77 6.09
CA VAL A 241 2.20 27.13 7.06
C VAL A 241 3.62 27.66 6.86
N GLY A 242 4.23 28.16 7.91
CA GLY A 242 5.60 28.69 7.89
C GLY A 242 6.65 27.58 7.88
N GLU A 243 7.83 27.85 7.30
CA GLU A 243 8.96 26.89 7.29
C GLU A 243 9.37 26.45 8.70
N GLU A 244 9.33 27.36 9.70
CA GLU A 244 9.62 27.01 11.09
C GLU A 244 8.68 25.92 11.64
N THR A 245 7.40 25.94 11.25
CA THR A 245 6.42 24.90 11.63
C THR A 245 6.79 23.56 11.00
N LEU A 246 7.15 23.56 9.70
CA LEU A 246 7.57 22.34 8.99
C LEU A 246 8.88 21.76 9.57
N GLU A 247 9.81 22.62 9.99
CA GLU A 247 11.05 22.19 10.68
C GLU A 247 10.73 21.55 12.04
N LYS A 248 9.84 22.15 12.82
CA LYS A 248 9.39 21.57 14.10
C LYS A 248 8.71 20.21 13.90
N ILE A 249 7.83 20.09 12.90
CA ILE A 249 7.18 18.82 12.53
C ILE A 249 8.23 17.76 12.22
N GLY A 250 9.19 18.08 11.32
CA GLY A 250 10.29 17.19 10.96
C GLY A 250 11.06 16.70 12.18
N ARG A 251 11.48 17.62 13.04
CA ARG A 251 12.28 17.33 14.24
C ARG A 251 11.52 16.44 15.23
N PHE A 252 10.26 16.77 15.57
CA PHE A 252 9.50 16.00 16.54
C PHE A 252 9.14 14.60 16.02
N SER A 253 8.79 14.48 14.76
CA SER A 253 8.48 13.17 14.17
C SER A 253 9.73 12.30 13.94
N ALA A 254 10.92 12.89 13.87
CA ALA A 254 12.20 12.17 13.72
C ALA A 254 12.57 11.34 14.96
N GLU A 255 12.03 11.65 16.15
CA GLU A 255 12.25 10.84 17.35
C GLU A 255 11.79 9.39 17.16
N THR A 256 10.74 9.18 16.37
CA THR A 256 10.20 7.85 16.02
C THR A 256 10.46 7.47 14.56
N GLY A 257 10.80 8.43 13.71
CA GLY A 257 10.94 8.24 12.26
C GLY A 257 9.62 7.90 11.56
N ASP A 258 8.48 8.27 12.15
CA ASP A 258 7.13 7.91 11.70
C ASP A 258 6.51 9.02 10.84
N ALA A 259 6.27 8.73 9.56
CA ALA A 259 5.62 9.66 8.64
C ALA A 259 4.15 9.95 9.00
N ARG A 260 3.44 9.03 9.68
CA ARG A 260 2.06 9.27 10.14
C ARG A 260 2.05 10.37 11.18
N LEU A 261 3.00 10.33 12.13
CA LEU A 261 3.13 11.39 13.13
C LEU A 261 3.39 12.76 12.47
N ALA A 262 4.23 12.83 11.43
CA ALA A 262 4.47 14.08 10.73
C ALA A 262 3.19 14.63 10.06
N ILE A 263 2.35 13.77 9.49
CA ILE A 263 1.06 14.15 8.88
C ILE A 263 0.06 14.59 9.95
N GLU A 264 -0.03 13.88 11.07
CA GLU A 264 -0.89 14.27 12.22
C GLU A 264 -0.50 15.63 12.79
N LEU A 265 0.79 15.88 13.00
CA LEU A 265 1.29 17.16 13.49
C LEU A 265 1.00 18.30 12.49
N LEU A 266 1.09 18.03 11.20
CA LEU A 266 0.68 18.98 10.17
C LEU A 266 -0.82 19.28 10.28
N GLU A 267 -1.68 18.25 10.35
CA GLU A 267 -3.13 18.43 10.47
C GLU A 267 -3.48 19.22 11.74
N LEU A 268 -2.86 18.91 12.87
CA LEU A 268 -3.04 19.66 14.11
C LEU A 268 -2.60 21.11 13.99
N SER A 269 -1.51 21.41 13.28
CA SER A 269 -1.05 22.78 13.05
C SER A 269 -2.05 23.61 12.25
N LEU A 270 -2.77 22.99 11.31
CA LEU A 270 -3.78 23.64 10.48
C LEU A 270 -5.06 24.02 11.25
N ILE A 271 -5.34 23.34 12.37
CA ILE A 271 -6.50 23.67 13.23
C ILE A 271 -6.24 24.94 14.04
N HIS A 272 -4.98 25.31 14.26
CA HIS A 272 -4.58 26.45 15.09
C HIS A 272 -4.20 27.70 14.30
N ILE A 273 -4.30 27.66 12.97
CA ILE A 273 -4.11 28.80 12.06
C ILE A 273 -5.46 29.43 11.73
#